data_238866338a65a117853ca45d5946e013
#
_entry.id   238866338a65a117853ca45d5946e013
#
_cell.length_a   1.000
_cell.length_b   1.000
_cell.length_c   1.000
_cell.angle_alpha   90.00
_cell.angle_beta   90.00
_cell.angle_gamma   90.00
#
_symmetry.space_group_name_H-M   'P 1'
#
loop_
_entity.id
_entity.type
_entity.pdbx_description
1 polymer ?
#
loop_
_entity_poly.entity_id
_entity_poly.type
_entity_poly.pdbx_seq_one_letter_code
_entity_poly.pdbx_strand_id
1 'polypeptide(L)'
;MNPKRISVLAKLALLTATLIWGSTFVLMKDTVDVIPPSWLLFARFTIGWTLLSAIFRKKLKLLNKKYWLCGAVIGLCLFCAYFSQTNGITGTTPGKNAMLTAGYCVLVPFLLWIVSRKKPDIYNILAAFICIIGIGMVALSYEGETLTIVPGDAMTLLGAFFYAAHMVAVWVLARDKDPILITILQFFYSSVFCLIASLVTGAKLDVSAIPVQNIVMLLYLGLFGTTAALLLQNIGQKYVHPSAASIILSLESVFGVAFSLIFFPGEKKDPIIFVGFALVLIAVVISETKLDFLKKKKETAETTKE
;
A
#
# COMPACT_ATOMS: atom_id res chain seq x y z
N MET A 1 -15.03 -24.95 -0.21
CA MET A 1 -15.77 -23.66 -0.18
C MET A 1 -16.11 -23.26 -1.61
N ASN A 2 -17.30 -22.71 -1.87
CA ASN A 2 -17.71 -22.29 -3.21
C ASN A 2 -16.73 -21.21 -3.75
N PRO A 3 -16.21 -21.32 -5.01
CA PRO A 3 -15.27 -20.35 -5.59
C PRO A 3 -15.74 -18.90 -5.54
N LYS A 4 -17.05 -18.65 -5.72
CA LYS A 4 -17.65 -17.31 -5.58
C LYS A 4 -17.50 -16.75 -4.15
N ARG A 5 -17.71 -17.58 -3.12
CA ARG A 5 -17.54 -17.15 -1.71
C ARG A 5 -16.08 -16.84 -1.39
N ILE A 6 -15.13 -17.62 -1.92
CA ILE A 6 -13.69 -17.36 -1.74
C ILE A 6 -13.32 -16.01 -2.32
N SER A 7 -13.76 -15.72 -3.56
CA SER A 7 -13.48 -14.43 -4.22
C SER A 7 -14.07 -13.24 -3.43
N VAL A 8 -15.29 -13.35 -2.91
CA VAL A 8 -15.91 -12.29 -2.09
C VAL A 8 -15.14 -12.07 -0.81
N LEU A 9 -14.80 -13.14 -0.07
CA LEU A 9 -14.03 -13.03 1.17
C LEU A 9 -12.64 -12.45 0.94
N ALA A 10 -11.98 -12.80 -0.17
CA ALA A 10 -10.69 -12.25 -0.54
C ALA A 10 -10.77 -10.73 -0.82
N LYS A 11 -11.80 -10.27 -1.53
CA LYS A 11 -12.04 -8.84 -1.76
C LYS A 11 -12.39 -8.09 -0.48
N LEU A 12 -13.17 -8.70 0.42
CA LEU A 12 -13.46 -8.13 1.74
C LEU A 12 -12.20 -8.01 2.59
N ALA A 13 -11.30 -9.00 2.56
CA ALA A 13 -10.02 -8.93 3.25
C ALA A 13 -9.18 -7.75 2.75
N LEU A 14 -9.11 -7.53 1.43
CA LEU A 14 -8.43 -6.38 0.83
C LEU A 14 -9.07 -5.05 1.26
N LEU A 15 -10.40 -4.97 1.23
CA LEU A 15 -11.12 -3.75 1.66
C LEU A 15 -10.91 -3.46 3.15
N THR A 16 -10.88 -4.47 4.00
CA THR A 16 -10.56 -4.29 5.43
C THR A 16 -9.14 -3.77 5.62
N ALA A 17 -8.18 -4.27 4.84
CA ALA A 17 -6.81 -3.77 4.87
C ALA A 17 -6.73 -2.28 4.49
N THR A 18 -7.50 -1.82 3.49
CA THR A 18 -7.51 -0.40 3.08
C THR A 18 -8.07 0.53 4.15
N LEU A 19 -9.12 0.10 4.85
CA LEU A 19 -9.68 0.86 5.98
C LEU A 19 -8.65 1.03 7.09
N ILE A 20 -7.96 -0.06 7.44
CA ILE A 20 -6.90 -0.02 8.45
C ILE A 20 -5.79 0.94 7.99
N TRP A 21 -5.27 0.78 6.76
CA TRP A 21 -4.19 1.63 6.28
C TRP A 21 -4.57 3.09 6.16
N GLY A 22 -5.78 3.41 5.70
CA GLY A 22 -6.27 4.79 5.67
C GLY A 22 -6.12 5.49 7.02
N SER A 23 -6.44 4.81 8.13
CA SER A 23 -6.30 5.36 9.48
C SER A 23 -4.83 5.50 9.93
N THR A 24 -3.89 4.76 9.32
CA THR A 24 -2.48 4.75 9.78
C THR A 24 -1.69 5.96 9.33
N PHE A 25 -2.08 6.69 8.29
CA PHE A 25 -1.30 7.82 7.76
C PHE A 25 -1.15 8.95 8.78
N VAL A 26 -2.24 9.34 9.46
CA VAL A 26 -2.20 10.37 10.49
C VAL A 26 -1.35 9.91 11.67
N LEU A 27 -1.60 8.71 12.19
CA LEU A 27 -0.84 8.15 13.31
C LEU A 27 0.65 8.00 12.98
N MET A 28 0.96 7.66 11.73
CA MET A 28 2.34 7.53 11.26
C MET A 28 3.03 8.89 11.24
N LYS A 29 2.36 9.97 10.78
CA LYS A 29 2.90 11.33 10.79
C LYS A 29 3.29 11.77 12.20
N ASP A 30 2.37 11.62 13.15
CA ASP A 30 2.61 11.99 14.55
C ASP A 30 3.73 11.13 15.19
N THR A 31 3.87 9.87 14.77
CA THR A 31 4.86 8.96 15.35
C THR A 31 6.27 9.19 14.80
N VAL A 32 6.43 9.54 13.51
CA VAL A 32 7.77 9.78 12.92
C VAL A 32 8.43 11.05 13.40
N ASP A 33 7.68 11.98 13.99
CA ASP A 33 8.22 13.19 14.62
C ASP A 33 8.97 12.88 15.93
N VAL A 34 8.70 11.69 16.53
CA VAL A 34 9.32 11.23 17.80
C VAL A 34 10.25 10.03 17.58
N ILE A 35 9.83 9.08 16.75
CA ILE A 35 10.55 7.83 16.48
C ILE A 35 11.09 7.87 15.05
N PRO A 36 12.42 7.81 14.84
CA PRO A 36 12.98 7.81 13.49
C PRO A 36 12.35 6.72 12.60
N PRO A 37 12.08 7.01 11.30
CA PRO A 37 11.36 6.10 10.39
C PRO A 37 11.89 4.66 10.39
N SER A 38 13.21 4.47 10.36
CA SER A 38 13.83 3.14 10.35
C SER A 38 13.57 2.34 11.62
N TRP A 39 13.64 2.99 12.81
CA TRP A 39 13.32 2.35 14.09
C TRP A 39 11.85 2.06 14.25
N LEU A 40 10.98 2.98 13.80
CA LEU A 40 9.53 2.77 13.77
C LEU A 40 9.20 1.51 12.95
N LEU A 41 9.74 1.40 11.74
CA LEU A 41 9.50 0.26 10.86
C LEU A 41 10.11 -1.03 11.40
N PHE A 42 11.32 -0.98 11.96
CA PHE A 42 11.93 -2.12 12.66
C PHE A 42 11.01 -2.68 13.73
N ALA A 43 10.50 -1.82 14.62
CA ALA A 43 9.58 -2.25 15.67
C ALA A 43 8.27 -2.84 15.12
N ARG A 44 7.65 -2.19 14.12
CA ARG A 44 6.41 -2.66 13.49
C ARG A 44 6.56 -4.04 12.86
N PHE A 45 7.61 -4.25 12.06
CA PHE A 45 7.86 -5.55 11.42
C PHE A 45 8.27 -6.61 12.43
N THR A 46 9.02 -6.23 13.49
CA THR A 46 9.40 -7.15 14.59
C THR A 46 8.17 -7.63 15.34
N ILE A 47 7.25 -6.75 15.70
CA ILE A 47 5.95 -7.12 16.29
C ILE A 47 5.22 -8.12 15.37
N GLY A 48 5.17 -7.83 14.07
CA GLY A 48 4.45 -8.66 13.11
C GLY A 48 5.00 -10.07 12.98
N TRP A 49 6.29 -10.24 12.71
CA TRP A 49 6.85 -11.58 12.51
C TRP A 49 6.91 -12.39 13.80
N THR A 50 7.17 -11.77 14.95
CA THR A 50 7.18 -12.48 16.25
C THR A 50 5.80 -12.97 16.63
N LEU A 51 4.79 -12.09 16.53
CA LEU A 51 3.39 -12.45 16.85
C LEU A 51 2.87 -13.56 15.94
N LEU A 52 3.01 -13.43 14.62
CA LEU A 52 2.54 -14.47 13.69
C LEU A 52 3.32 -15.78 13.85
N SER A 53 4.62 -15.73 14.12
CA SER A 53 5.42 -16.93 14.38
C SER A 53 4.97 -17.65 15.66
N ALA A 54 4.63 -16.91 16.71
CA ALA A 54 4.12 -17.48 17.95
C ALA A 54 2.74 -18.16 17.74
N ILE A 55 1.81 -17.47 17.08
CA ILE A 55 0.46 -17.98 16.80
C ILE A 55 0.51 -19.20 15.88
N PHE A 56 1.30 -19.12 14.80
CA PHE A 56 1.36 -20.14 13.75
C PHE A 56 2.60 -21.04 13.82
N ARG A 57 3.18 -21.21 15.03
CA ARG A 57 4.42 -21.99 15.27
C ARG A 57 4.45 -23.37 14.58
N LYS A 58 3.29 -24.05 14.49
CA LYS A 58 3.20 -25.34 13.84
C LYS A 58 3.46 -25.28 12.32
N LYS A 59 3.10 -24.17 11.67
CA LYS A 59 3.34 -23.96 10.24
C LYS A 59 4.81 -23.70 9.91
N LEU A 60 5.63 -23.21 10.83
CA LEU A 60 7.05 -22.93 10.61
C LEU A 60 7.82 -24.18 10.17
N LYS A 61 7.34 -25.37 10.51
CA LYS A 61 7.92 -26.65 10.05
C LYS A 61 7.83 -26.86 8.54
N LEU A 62 6.97 -26.13 7.84
CA LEU A 62 6.81 -26.18 6.38
C LEU A 62 7.82 -25.29 5.64
N LEU A 63 8.61 -24.51 6.37
CA LEU A 63 9.62 -23.64 5.77
C LEU A 63 10.73 -24.43 5.10
N ASN A 64 11.08 -24.04 3.88
CA ASN A 64 12.17 -24.60 3.09
C ASN A 64 12.91 -23.48 2.34
N LYS A 65 14.01 -23.83 1.65
CA LYS A 65 14.85 -22.85 0.93
C LYS A 65 14.04 -21.95 -0.04
N LYS A 66 13.00 -22.50 -0.69
CA LYS A 66 12.15 -21.72 -1.62
C LYS A 66 11.33 -20.66 -0.86
N TYR A 67 10.79 -20.98 0.31
CA TYR A 67 10.09 -19.99 1.15
C TYR A 67 11.04 -18.87 1.58
N TRP A 68 12.25 -19.20 2.05
CA TRP A 68 13.23 -18.21 2.48
C TRP A 68 13.63 -17.27 1.36
N LEU A 69 13.92 -17.78 0.16
CA LEU A 69 14.25 -16.95 -1.00
C LEU A 69 13.09 -16.05 -1.42
N CYS A 70 11.87 -16.59 -1.51
CA CYS A 70 10.67 -15.80 -1.84
C CYS A 70 10.43 -14.72 -0.79
N GLY A 71 10.53 -15.08 0.50
CA GLY A 71 10.38 -14.14 1.61
C GLY A 71 11.41 -13.02 1.59
N ALA A 72 12.68 -13.32 1.21
CA ALA A 72 13.72 -12.32 1.09
C ALA A 72 13.43 -11.30 -0.02
N VAL A 73 13.05 -11.76 -1.22
CA VAL A 73 12.72 -10.86 -2.34
C VAL A 73 11.48 -10.01 -2.03
N ILE A 74 10.41 -10.65 -1.54
CA ILE A 74 9.17 -9.97 -1.18
C ILE A 74 9.42 -9.00 -0.02
N GLY A 75 10.21 -9.41 0.99
CA GLY A 75 10.57 -8.58 2.14
C GLY A 75 11.45 -7.40 1.75
N LEU A 76 12.35 -7.54 0.78
CA LEU A 76 13.15 -6.42 0.26
C LEU A 76 12.25 -5.38 -0.43
N CYS A 77 11.33 -5.82 -1.30
CA CYS A 77 10.37 -4.91 -1.93
C CYS A 77 9.51 -4.20 -0.88
N LEU A 78 9.05 -4.93 0.14
CA LEU A 78 8.25 -4.37 1.22
C LEU A 78 9.05 -3.35 2.05
N PHE A 79 10.29 -3.68 2.40
CA PHE A 79 11.19 -2.75 3.09
C PHE A 79 11.38 -1.46 2.28
N CYS A 80 11.75 -1.56 1.00
CA CYS A 80 11.94 -0.39 0.15
C CYS A 80 10.68 0.47 0.06
N ALA A 81 9.50 -0.18 -0.06
CA ALA A 81 8.21 0.50 -0.13
C ALA A 81 7.92 1.29 1.15
N TYR A 82 7.92 0.62 2.29
CA TYR A 82 7.64 1.24 3.59
C TYR A 82 8.69 2.25 4.00
N PHE A 83 9.97 1.96 3.76
CA PHE A 83 11.07 2.86 4.08
C PHE A 83 10.95 4.17 3.30
N SER A 84 10.70 4.09 1.99
CA SER A 84 10.52 5.27 1.14
C SER A 84 9.26 6.06 1.53
N GLN A 85 8.12 5.40 1.73
CA GLN A 85 6.87 6.04 2.15
C GLN A 85 6.99 6.71 3.52
N THR A 86 7.58 6.01 4.50
CA THR A 86 7.69 6.53 5.87
C THR A 86 8.71 7.67 5.98
N ASN A 87 9.77 7.65 5.18
CA ASN A 87 10.63 8.83 5.04
C ASN A 87 9.93 9.94 4.24
N GLY A 88 9.12 9.61 3.25
CA GLY A 88 8.35 10.58 2.49
C GLY A 88 7.39 11.38 3.38
N ILE A 89 6.67 10.73 4.30
CA ILE A 89 5.68 11.40 5.15
C ILE A 89 6.31 12.43 6.11
N THR A 90 7.60 12.33 6.42
CA THR A 90 8.27 13.36 7.23
C THR A 90 8.28 14.73 6.55
N GLY A 91 8.33 14.74 5.21
CA GLY A 91 8.37 15.97 4.40
C GLY A 91 7.06 16.30 3.67
N THR A 92 5.93 15.64 4.01
CA THR A 92 4.63 15.91 3.38
C THR A 92 3.49 15.71 4.38
N THR A 93 2.23 15.96 3.96
CA THR A 93 1.05 15.72 4.81
C THR A 93 0.57 14.27 4.70
N PRO A 94 -0.17 13.76 5.71
CA PRO A 94 -0.73 12.40 5.67
C PRO A 94 -1.62 12.16 4.45
N GLY A 95 -2.49 13.11 4.10
CA GLY A 95 -3.40 12.99 2.95
C GLY A 95 -2.64 12.96 1.62
N LYS A 96 -1.63 13.84 1.46
CA LYS A 96 -0.78 13.87 0.25
C LYS A 96 0.04 12.57 0.13
N ASN A 97 0.62 12.09 1.22
CA ASN A 97 1.36 10.82 1.24
C ASN A 97 0.46 9.64 0.87
N ALA A 98 -0.76 9.55 1.44
CA ALA A 98 -1.73 8.51 1.10
C ALA A 98 -2.06 8.51 -0.40
N MET A 99 -2.26 9.70 -0.96
CA MET A 99 -2.67 9.85 -2.35
C MET A 99 -1.55 9.52 -3.34
N LEU A 100 -0.33 10.00 -3.08
CA LEU A 100 0.84 9.68 -3.91
C LEU A 100 1.17 8.18 -3.85
N THR A 101 1.00 7.56 -2.68
CA THR A 101 1.18 6.11 -2.51
C THR A 101 0.22 5.33 -3.42
N ALA A 102 -1.04 5.74 -3.55
CA ALA A 102 -2.02 5.05 -4.41
C ALA A 102 -1.61 4.97 -5.90
N GLY A 103 -0.63 5.77 -6.33
CA GLY A 103 -0.02 5.67 -7.66
C GLY A 103 0.50 4.27 -8.00
N TYR A 104 0.75 3.41 -7.01
CA TYR A 104 1.12 2.02 -7.27
C TYR A 104 0.08 1.25 -8.10
N CYS A 105 -1.19 1.57 -7.99
CA CYS A 105 -2.26 0.88 -8.73
C CYS A 105 -2.10 1.01 -10.26
N VAL A 106 -1.55 2.14 -10.70
CA VAL A 106 -1.22 2.37 -12.11
C VAL A 106 0.04 1.61 -12.53
N LEU A 107 1.02 1.51 -11.64
CA LEU A 107 2.29 0.86 -11.93
C LEU A 107 2.18 -0.67 -11.99
N VAL A 108 1.28 -1.27 -11.22
CA VAL A 108 1.11 -2.74 -11.13
C VAL A 108 0.88 -3.39 -12.51
N PRO A 109 -0.04 -2.94 -13.38
CA PRO A 109 -0.23 -3.55 -14.70
C PRO A 109 1.03 -3.51 -15.58
N PHE A 110 1.81 -2.43 -15.52
CA PHE A 110 3.03 -2.28 -16.30
C PHE A 110 4.16 -3.18 -15.78
N LEU A 111 4.37 -3.23 -14.46
CA LEU A 111 5.34 -4.15 -13.88
C LEU A 111 4.95 -5.60 -14.13
N LEU A 112 3.65 -5.92 -14.05
CA LEU A 112 3.17 -7.25 -14.38
C LEU A 112 3.41 -7.58 -15.86
N TRP A 113 3.31 -6.62 -16.79
CA TRP A 113 3.67 -6.80 -18.18
C TRP A 113 5.15 -7.15 -18.36
N ILE A 114 6.05 -6.44 -17.70
CA ILE A 114 7.50 -6.73 -17.77
C ILE A 114 7.77 -8.19 -17.38
N VAL A 115 7.13 -8.67 -16.31
CA VAL A 115 7.35 -10.02 -15.78
C VAL A 115 6.61 -11.09 -16.58
N SER A 116 5.35 -10.88 -16.91
CA SER A 116 4.48 -11.86 -17.57
C SER A 116 4.51 -11.80 -19.09
N ARG A 117 5.15 -10.77 -19.69
CA ARG A 117 5.18 -10.48 -21.13
C ARG A 117 3.79 -10.21 -21.76
N LYS A 118 2.74 -10.06 -20.95
CA LYS A 118 1.39 -9.72 -21.41
C LYS A 118 1.18 -8.22 -21.32
N LYS A 119 0.97 -7.56 -22.46
CA LYS A 119 0.76 -6.10 -22.53
C LYS A 119 -0.47 -5.67 -21.71
N PRO A 120 -0.42 -4.51 -21.03
CA PRO A 120 -1.60 -3.89 -20.42
C PRO A 120 -2.61 -3.54 -21.53
N ASP A 121 -3.87 -3.59 -21.19
CA ASP A 121 -4.92 -3.19 -22.13
C ASP A 121 -5.06 -1.65 -22.20
N ILE A 122 -5.85 -1.17 -23.15
CA ILE A 122 -6.02 0.27 -23.39
C ILE A 122 -6.63 0.99 -22.17
N TYR A 123 -7.47 0.31 -21.39
CA TYR A 123 -8.06 0.90 -20.18
C TYR A 123 -7.03 1.13 -19.11
N ASN A 124 -6.04 0.22 -18.94
CA ASN A 124 -4.92 0.42 -18.05
C ASN A 124 -4.05 1.61 -18.45
N ILE A 125 -3.83 1.79 -19.77
CA ILE A 125 -3.06 2.92 -20.29
C ILE A 125 -3.82 4.24 -20.05
N LEU A 126 -5.11 4.28 -20.36
CA LEU A 126 -5.97 5.46 -20.14
C LEU A 126 -6.02 5.82 -18.64
N ALA A 127 -6.20 4.82 -17.78
CA ALA A 127 -6.19 4.98 -16.33
C ALA A 127 -4.86 5.57 -15.83
N ALA A 128 -3.72 5.12 -16.40
CA ALA A 128 -2.41 5.66 -16.07
C ALA A 128 -2.32 7.16 -16.34
N PHE A 129 -2.76 7.61 -17.51
CA PHE A 129 -2.76 9.04 -17.86
C PHE A 129 -3.67 9.87 -16.93
N ILE A 130 -4.89 9.41 -16.67
CA ILE A 130 -5.82 10.10 -15.77
C ILE A 130 -5.26 10.16 -14.35
N CYS A 131 -4.65 9.07 -13.86
CA CYS A 131 -4.04 9.02 -12.54
C CYS A 131 -2.86 9.98 -12.41
N ILE A 132 -1.97 10.05 -13.41
CA ILE A 132 -0.84 11.00 -13.42
C ILE A 132 -1.34 12.44 -13.36
N ILE A 133 -2.40 12.78 -14.11
CA ILE A 133 -3.02 14.12 -14.05
C ILE A 133 -3.56 14.38 -12.64
N GLY A 134 -4.31 13.44 -12.07
CA GLY A 134 -4.86 13.58 -10.71
C GLY A 134 -3.78 13.76 -9.64
N ILE A 135 -2.71 12.95 -9.69
CA ILE A 135 -1.54 13.08 -8.80
C ILE A 135 -0.87 14.45 -8.99
N GLY A 136 -0.67 14.88 -10.24
CA GLY A 136 -0.10 16.19 -10.55
C GLY A 136 -0.91 17.35 -9.96
N MET A 137 -2.24 17.31 -10.07
CA MET A 137 -3.13 18.32 -9.47
C MET A 137 -2.98 18.39 -7.95
N VAL A 138 -2.88 17.25 -7.28
CA VAL A 138 -2.69 17.22 -5.83
C VAL A 138 -1.30 17.74 -5.43
N ALA A 139 -0.26 17.35 -6.16
CA ALA A 139 1.09 17.84 -5.91
C ALA A 139 1.17 19.38 -6.07
N LEU A 140 0.58 19.92 -7.12
CA LEU A 140 0.59 21.36 -7.42
C LEU A 140 -0.20 22.20 -6.41
N SER A 141 -1.34 21.71 -5.93
CA SER A 141 -2.21 22.47 -5.01
C SER A 141 -1.56 22.74 -3.64
N TYR A 142 -0.56 21.93 -3.26
CA TYR A 142 0.12 22.09 -1.97
C TYR A 142 1.24 23.14 -1.96
N GLU A 143 1.78 23.52 -3.12
CA GLU A 143 3.02 24.32 -3.18
C GLU A 143 2.84 25.71 -3.79
N GLY A 144 1.62 26.13 -4.08
CA GLY A 144 1.35 27.40 -4.75
C GLY A 144 1.68 27.32 -6.25
N GLU A 145 2.12 28.43 -6.86
CA GLU A 145 2.29 28.56 -8.31
C GLU A 145 3.52 27.85 -8.91
N THR A 146 4.35 27.19 -8.11
CA THR A 146 5.58 26.54 -8.61
C THR A 146 5.47 25.01 -8.63
N LEU A 147 5.82 24.45 -9.81
CA LEU A 147 5.95 23.00 -10.04
C LEU A 147 7.20 22.44 -9.33
N THR A 148 7.19 22.40 -8.01
CA THR A 148 8.30 21.81 -7.25
C THR A 148 7.84 20.52 -6.60
N ILE A 149 8.52 19.41 -6.95
CA ILE A 149 8.34 18.13 -6.25
C ILE A 149 9.20 18.21 -4.99
N VAL A 150 8.57 18.32 -3.83
CA VAL A 150 9.33 18.26 -2.56
C VAL A 150 9.96 16.87 -2.37
N PRO A 151 11.13 16.79 -1.72
CA PRO A 151 11.80 15.51 -1.48
C PRO A 151 10.90 14.44 -0.84
N GLY A 152 9.97 14.84 0.05
CA GLY A 152 9.01 13.95 0.67
C GLY A 152 8.05 13.29 -0.33
N ASP A 153 7.60 14.05 -1.34
CA ASP A 153 6.74 13.53 -2.40
C ASP A 153 7.49 12.56 -3.32
N ALA A 154 8.73 12.91 -3.70
CA ALA A 154 9.57 12.04 -4.50
C ALA A 154 9.83 10.70 -3.80
N MET A 155 10.12 10.73 -2.50
CA MET A 155 10.27 9.52 -1.68
C MET A 155 8.97 8.72 -1.61
N THR A 156 7.82 9.38 -1.49
CA THR A 156 6.51 8.70 -1.48
C THR A 156 6.22 8.03 -2.82
N LEU A 157 6.50 8.69 -3.95
CA LEU A 157 6.36 8.10 -5.28
C LEU A 157 7.31 6.93 -5.50
N LEU A 158 8.55 7.01 -4.99
CA LEU A 158 9.47 5.87 -4.99
C LEU A 158 8.89 4.71 -4.17
N GLY A 159 8.26 5.01 -3.03
CA GLY A 159 7.51 4.03 -2.23
C GLY A 159 6.40 3.37 -3.03
N ALA A 160 5.60 4.14 -3.79
CA ALA A 160 4.55 3.63 -4.66
C ALA A 160 5.09 2.64 -5.71
N PHE A 161 6.25 2.93 -6.32
CA PHE A 161 6.91 2.01 -7.23
C PHE A 161 7.25 0.67 -6.53
N PHE A 162 7.84 0.71 -5.34
CA PHE A 162 8.19 -0.51 -4.61
C PHE A 162 6.96 -1.26 -4.06
N TYR A 163 5.85 -0.57 -3.73
CA TYR A 163 4.58 -1.24 -3.42
C TYR A 163 4.04 -2.00 -4.63
N ALA A 164 4.10 -1.41 -5.83
CA ALA A 164 3.74 -2.11 -7.06
C ALA A 164 4.64 -3.34 -7.30
N ALA A 165 5.96 -3.19 -7.11
CA ALA A 165 6.91 -4.29 -7.22
C ALA A 165 6.63 -5.39 -6.18
N HIS A 166 6.33 -5.02 -4.93
CA HIS A 166 5.93 -5.95 -3.88
C HIS A 166 4.68 -6.76 -4.27
N MET A 167 3.63 -6.10 -4.76
CA MET A 167 2.39 -6.77 -5.17
C MET A 167 2.62 -7.77 -6.30
N VAL A 168 3.43 -7.41 -7.30
CA VAL A 168 3.81 -8.30 -8.40
C VAL A 168 4.69 -9.45 -7.90
N ALA A 169 5.65 -9.18 -7.00
CA ALA A 169 6.48 -10.21 -6.40
C ALA A 169 5.66 -11.23 -5.59
N VAL A 170 4.70 -10.78 -4.78
CA VAL A 170 3.77 -11.66 -4.06
C VAL A 170 3.00 -12.55 -5.04
N TRP A 171 2.46 -11.97 -6.11
CA TRP A 171 1.72 -12.74 -7.12
C TRP A 171 2.56 -13.80 -7.81
N VAL A 172 3.78 -13.45 -8.20
CA VAL A 172 4.65 -14.35 -8.98
C VAL A 172 5.32 -15.42 -8.12
N LEU A 173 5.80 -15.04 -6.93
CA LEU A 173 6.64 -15.90 -6.10
C LEU A 173 5.86 -16.64 -5.01
N ALA A 174 4.69 -16.16 -4.60
CA ALA A 174 3.96 -16.70 -3.44
C ALA A 174 2.64 -17.38 -3.80
N ARG A 175 2.26 -17.44 -5.08
CA ARG A 175 0.95 -17.96 -5.51
C ARG A 175 0.64 -19.38 -5.03
N ASP A 176 1.65 -20.26 -5.01
CA ASP A 176 1.57 -21.65 -4.59
C ASP A 176 1.90 -21.87 -3.11
N LYS A 177 2.19 -20.79 -2.37
CA LYS A 177 2.67 -20.85 -0.99
C LYS A 177 1.60 -20.48 0.03
N ASP A 178 1.84 -20.84 1.29
CA ASP A 178 1.00 -20.41 2.39
C ASP A 178 1.20 -18.91 2.65
N PRO A 179 0.14 -18.07 2.55
CA PRO A 179 0.26 -16.63 2.70
C PRO A 179 0.71 -16.22 4.11
N ILE A 180 0.42 -17.02 5.15
CA ILE A 180 0.87 -16.74 6.52
C ILE A 180 2.38 -16.86 6.62
N LEU A 181 2.97 -17.92 6.05
CA LEU A 181 4.42 -18.12 6.05
C LEU A 181 5.15 -17.05 5.25
N ILE A 182 4.60 -16.64 4.11
CA ILE A 182 5.15 -15.52 3.32
C ILE A 182 5.08 -14.23 4.13
N THR A 183 3.97 -13.95 4.82
CA THR A 183 3.83 -12.77 5.67
C THR A 183 4.85 -12.76 6.81
N ILE A 184 5.08 -13.89 7.47
CA ILE A 184 6.10 -14.01 8.51
C ILE A 184 7.49 -13.70 7.94
N LEU A 185 7.84 -14.32 6.82
CA LEU A 185 9.18 -14.17 6.25
C LEU A 185 9.42 -12.76 5.68
N GLN A 186 8.45 -12.16 5.00
CA GLN A 186 8.60 -10.78 4.52
C GLN A 186 8.80 -9.80 5.67
N PHE A 187 8.10 -9.98 6.81
CA PHE A 187 8.29 -9.14 7.99
C PHE A 187 9.65 -9.36 8.64
N PHE A 188 10.08 -10.61 8.75
CA PHE A 188 11.41 -10.93 9.26
C PHE A 188 12.49 -10.23 8.44
N TYR A 189 12.50 -10.38 7.13
CA TYR A 189 13.49 -9.73 6.27
C TYR A 189 13.36 -8.21 6.29
N SER A 190 12.14 -7.66 6.26
CA SER A 190 11.94 -6.21 6.35
C SER A 190 12.44 -5.66 7.68
N SER A 191 12.26 -6.38 8.81
CA SER A 191 12.80 -5.93 10.10
C SER A 191 14.33 -5.94 10.09
N VAL A 192 14.96 -6.96 9.52
CA VAL A 192 16.42 -7.01 9.38
C VAL A 192 16.94 -5.84 8.52
N PHE A 193 16.31 -5.56 7.39
CA PHE A 193 16.71 -4.43 6.53
C PHE A 193 16.49 -3.08 7.22
N CYS A 194 15.41 -2.91 7.99
CA CYS A 194 15.18 -1.69 8.79
C CYS A 194 16.24 -1.51 9.87
N LEU A 195 16.64 -2.58 10.55
CA LEU A 195 17.71 -2.54 11.52
C LEU A 195 19.05 -2.12 10.87
N ILE A 196 19.38 -2.73 9.74
CA ILE A 196 20.58 -2.34 8.97
C ILE A 196 20.51 -0.87 8.59
N ALA A 197 19.37 -0.41 8.06
CA ALA A 197 19.18 1.00 7.72
C ALA A 197 19.34 1.93 8.92
N SER A 198 18.82 1.56 10.10
CA SER A 198 18.98 2.34 11.34
C SER A 198 20.45 2.47 11.74
N LEU A 199 21.22 1.39 11.63
CA LEU A 199 22.64 1.37 11.98
C LEU A 199 23.48 2.16 10.96
N VAL A 200 23.20 2.01 9.66
CA VAL A 200 23.93 2.69 8.58
C VAL A 200 23.66 4.19 8.58
N THR A 201 22.42 4.62 8.82
CA THR A 201 22.05 6.05 8.88
C THR A 201 22.46 6.71 10.20
N GLY A 202 22.89 5.93 11.19
CA GLY A 202 23.22 6.44 12.52
C GLY A 202 22.00 7.01 13.27
N ALA A 203 20.78 6.57 12.91
CA ALA A 203 19.56 7.04 13.53
C ALA A 203 19.54 6.73 15.03
N LYS A 204 19.56 7.76 15.86
CA LYS A 204 19.52 7.62 17.32
C LYS A 204 18.08 7.52 17.80
N LEU A 205 17.81 6.57 18.67
CA LEU A 205 16.52 6.38 19.33
C LEU A 205 16.72 6.53 20.84
N ASP A 206 16.11 7.54 21.42
CA ASP A 206 16.01 7.67 22.88
C ASP A 206 14.67 7.05 23.34
N VAL A 207 14.75 5.81 23.80
CA VAL A 207 13.55 5.08 24.24
C VAL A 207 12.92 5.73 25.46
N SER A 208 13.71 6.39 26.31
CA SER A 208 13.22 7.04 27.54
C SER A 208 12.41 8.31 27.26
N ALA A 209 12.64 8.93 26.11
CA ALA A 209 11.93 10.14 25.66
C ALA A 209 10.64 9.86 24.89
N ILE A 210 10.27 8.59 24.63
CA ILE A 210 9.08 8.26 23.86
C ILE A 210 7.83 8.42 24.74
N PRO A 211 6.89 9.33 24.41
CA PRO A 211 5.64 9.47 25.14
C PRO A 211 4.79 8.19 25.06
N VAL A 212 4.02 7.91 26.10
CA VAL A 212 3.11 6.74 26.15
C VAL A 212 2.14 6.71 24.96
N GLN A 213 1.67 7.87 24.53
CA GLN A 213 0.81 8.00 23.36
C GLN A 213 1.47 7.43 22.08
N ASN A 214 2.75 7.73 21.84
CA ASN A 214 3.48 7.23 20.68
C ASN A 214 3.75 5.72 20.79
N ILE A 215 3.87 5.17 22.01
CA ILE A 215 3.95 3.71 22.22
C ILE A 215 2.62 3.06 21.82
N VAL A 216 1.48 3.62 22.21
CA VAL A 216 0.15 3.11 21.82
C VAL A 216 -0.05 3.21 20.30
N MET A 217 0.35 4.33 19.68
CA MET A 217 0.34 4.47 18.22
C MET A 217 1.23 3.43 17.53
N LEU A 218 2.45 3.22 18.03
CA LEU A 218 3.36 2.19 17.52
C LEU A 218 2.74 0.79 17.60
N LEU A 219 2.10 0.45 18.72
CA LEU A 219 1.40 -0.84 18.87
C LEU A 219 0.25 -0.96 17.88
N TYR A 220 -0.56 0.08 17.68
CA TYR A 220 -1.62 0.10 16.67
C TYR A 220 -1.05 -0.10 15.26
N LEU A 221 0.00 0.66 14.91
CA LEU A 221 0.68 0.56 13.62
C LEU A 221 1.30 -0.84 13.40
N GLY A 222 1.87 -1.44 14.44
CA GLY A 222 2.47 -2.79 14.39
C GLY A 222 1.43 -3.90 14.27
N LEU A 223 0.41 -3.88 15.11
CA LEU A 223 -0.60 -4.93 15.18
C LEU A 223 -1.61 -4.86 14.03
N PHE A 224 -2.19 -3.68 13.81
CA PHE A 224 -3.23 -3.50 12.80
C PHE A 224 -2.65 -3.04 11.47
N GLY A 225 -1.92 -1.91 11.43
CA GLY A 225 -1.38 -1.32 10.21
C GLY A 225 -0.33 -2.18 9.50
N THR A 226 0.37 -3.03 10.22
CA THR A 226 1.38 -3.95 9.65
C THR A 226 0.87 -5.38 9.66
N THR A 227 0.67 -5.96 10.84
CA THR A 227 0.42 -7.41 10.95
C THR A 227 -0.91 -7.82 10.33
N ALA A 228 -2.02 -7.23 10.78
CA ALA A 228 -3.35 -7.60 10.29
C ALA A 228 -3.55 -7.21 8.83
N ALA A 229 -3.23 -5.96 8.46
CA ALA A 229 -3.49 -5.45 7.11
C ALA A 229 -2.68 -6.19 6.03
N LEU A 230 -1.37 -6.39 6.22
CA LEU A 230 -0.53 -7.12 5.26
C LEU A 230 -0.86 -8.63 5.21
N LEU A 231 -1.26 -9.23 6.32
CA LEU A 231 -1.76 -10.61 6.30
C LEU A 231 -3.05 -10.71 5.47
N LEU A 232 -4.01 -9.80 5.68
CA LEU A 232 -5.25 -9.71 4.91
C LEU A 232 -4.96 -9.46 3.42
N GLN A 233 -4.00 -8.58 3.09
CA GLN A 233 -3.54 -8.34 1.73
C GLN A 233 -3.01 -9.62 1.09
N ASN A 234 -2.07 -10.32 1.73
CA ASN A 234 -1.48 -11.53 1.17
C ASN A 234 -2.50 -12.66 0.99
N ILE A 235 -3.46 -12.79 1.92
CA ILE A 235 -4.58 -13.73 1.78
C ILE A 235 -5.46 -13.32 0.59
N GLY A 236 -5.82 -12.04 0.48
CA GLY A 236 -6.64 -11.52 -0.61
C GLY A 236 -5.96 -11.69 -1.97
N GLN A 237 -4.69 -11.29 -2.09
CA GLN A 237 -3.91 -11.38 -3.31
C GLN A 237 -3.68 -12.81 -3.81
N LYS A 238 -3.78 -13.81 -2.94
CA LYS A 238 -3.74 -15.22 -3.37
C LYS A 238 -4.89 -15.57 -4.32
N TYR A 239 -6.05 -14.93 -4.18
CA TYR A 239 -7.29 -15.27 -4.90
C TYR A 239 -7.77 -14.16 -5.82
N VAL A 240 -7.18 -12.96 -5.76
CA VAL A 240 -7.54 -11.79 -6.58
C VAL A 240 -6.37 -11.43 -7.47
N HIS A 241 -6.63 -11.13 -8.76
CA HIS A 241 -5.59 -10.74 -9.71
C HIS A 241 -4.90 -9.43 -9.24
N PRO A 242 -3.57 -9.26 -9.44
CA PRO A 242 -2.83 -8.10 -8.93
C PRO A 242 -3.43 -6.74 -9.29
N SER A 243 -3.83 -6.55 -10.54
CA SER A 243 -4.49 -5.30 -10.97
C SER A 243 -5.78 -5.04 -10.19
N ALA A 244 -6.65 -6.08 -9.99
CA ALA A 244 -7.85 -5.98 -9.20
C ALA A 244 -7.55 -5.70 -7.71
N ALA A 245 -6.55 -6.36 -7.18
CA ALA A 245 -6.13 -6.14 -5.81
C ALA A 245 -5.60 -4.71 -5.60
N SER A 246 -4.77 -4.20 -6.54
CA SER A 246 -4.17 -2.86 -6.42
C SER A 246 -5.21 -1.75 -6.37
N ILE A 247 -6.34 -1.92 -7.05
CA ILE A 247 -7.41 -0.94 -7.07
C ILE A 247 -8.25 -0.98 -5.81
N ILE A 248 -8.62 -2.17 -5.34
CA ILE A 248 -9.29 -2.25 -4.05
C ILE A 248 -8.39 -1.61 -2.98
N LEU A 249 -7.09 -1.88 -3.04
CA LEU A 249 -6.14 -1.36 -2.07
C LEU A 249 -5.93 0.15 -2.21
N SER A 250 -6.02 0.74 -3.42
CA SER A 250 -5.89 2.19 -3.59
C SER A 250 -7.00 3.01 -2.91
N LEU A 251 -8.12 2.36 -2.50
CA LEU A 251 -9.10 3.00 -1.63
C LEU A 251 -8.52 3.45 -0.28
N GLU A 252 -7.32 2.96 0.08
CA GLU A 252 -6.59 3.47 1.26
C GLU A 252 -6.35 4.99 1.18
N SER A 253 -6.16 5.52 -0.04
CA SER A 253 -5.99 6.96 -0.24
C SER A 253 -7.26 7.74 0.05
N VAL A 254 -8.43 7.18 -0.29
CA VAL A 254 -9.75 7.77 0.05
C VAL A 254 -9.88 7.92 1.56
N PHE A 255 -9.64 6.81 2.26
CA PHE A 255 -9.71 6.81 3.72
C PHE A 255 -8.59 7.65 4.33
N GLY A 256 -7.37 7.60 3.78
CA GLY A 256 -6.23 8.39 4.25
C GLY A 256 -6.48 9.90 4.17
N VAL A 257 -6.97 10.38 3.02
CA VAL A 257 -7.36 11.79 2.86
C VAL A 257 -8.52 12.14 3.79
N ALA A 258 -9.55 11.30 3.88
CA ALA A 258 -10.69 11.56 4.76
C ALA A 258 -10.26 11.66 6.23
N PHE A 259 -9.45 10.73 6.72
CA PHE A 259 -8.91 10.78 8.08
C PHE A 259 -7.99 11.98 8.28
N SER A 260 -7.15 12.33 7.29
CA SER A 260 -6.26 13.48 7.36
C SER A 260 -7.04 14.79 7.47
N LEU A 261 -8.09 14.99 6.67
CA LEU A 261 -8.94 16.17 6.72
C LEU A 261 -9.68 16.33 8.05
N ILE A 262 -9.95 15.22 8.76
CA ILE A 262 -10.64 15.22 10.04
C ILE A 262 -9.67 15.43 11.21
N PHE A 263 -8.54 14.74 11.20
CA PHE A 263 -7.67 14.60 12.36
C PHE A 263 -6.33 15.33 12.26
N PHE A 264 -5.93 15.79 11.05
CA PHE A 264 -4.67 16.52 10.87
C PHE A 264 -4.92 18.01 10.53
N PRO A 265 -4.68 18.94 11.47
CA PRO A 265 -4.97 20.37 11.26
C PRO A 265 -4.18 21.02 10.12
N GLY A 266 -3.03 20.46 9.74
CA GLY A 266 -2.19 20.96 8.65
C GLY A 266 -2.64 20.54 7.24
N GLU A 267 -3.72 19.75 7.11
CA GLU A 267 -4.23 19.32 5.79
C GLU A 267 -5.01 20.47 5.12
N LYS A 268 -4.62 20.83 3.89
CA LYS A 268 -5.29 21.90 3.14
C LYS A 268 -6.59 21.39 2.52
N LYS A 269 -7.65 22.24 2.61
CA LYS A 269 -8.98 21.97 2.01
C LYS A 269 -9.12 22.69 0.67
N ASP A 270 -8.16 22.49 -0.25
CA ASP A 270 -8.20 23.09 -1.57
C ASP A 270 -9.13 22.30 -2.51
N PRO A 271 -10.06 22.94 -3.23
CA PRO A 271 -10.91 22.27 -4.22
C PRO A 271 -10.14 21.47 -5.28
N ILE A 272 -8.94 21.90 -5.66
CA ILE A 272 -8.07 21.19 -6.64
C ILE A 272 -7.67 19.80 -6.12
N ILE A 273 -7.45 19.66 -4.81
CA ILE A 273 -7.15 18.35 -4.18
C ILE A 273 -8.30 17.38 -4.41
N PHE A 274 -9.55 17.84 -4.21
CA PHE A 274 -10.74 17.00 -4.39
C PHE A 274 -10.93 16.60 -5.86
N VAL A 275 -10.61 17.50 -6.81
CA VAL A 275 -10.65 17.18 -8.24
C VAL A 275 -9.57 16.15 -8.60
N GLY A 276 -8.34 16.37 -8.14
CA GLY A 276 -7.24 15.42 -8.34
C GLY A 276 -7.56 14.03 -7.75
N PHE A 277 -8.15 14.02 -6.57
CA PHE A 277 -8.63 12.81 -5.91
C PHE A 277 -9.73 12.10 -6.72
N ALA A 278 -10.73 12.82 -7.22
CA ALA A 278 -11.78 12.25 -8.07
C ALA A 278 -11.18 11.64 -9.36
N LEU A 279 -10.18 12.28 -9.96
CA LEU A 279 -9.48 11.74 -11.13
C LEU A 279 -8.75 10.44 -10.81
N VAL A 280 -8.05 10.36 -9.67
CA VAL A 280 -7.39 9.11 -9.24
C VAL A 280 -8.43 8.00 -9.05
N LEU A 281 -9.56 8.26 -8.39
CA LEU A 281 -10.63 7.29 -8.25
C LEU A 281 -11.24 6.86 -9.59
N ILE A 282 -11.46 7.80 -10.51
CA ILE A 282 -11.94 7.51 -11.86
C ILE A 282 -10.95 6.62 -12.60
N ALA A 283 -9.65 6.92 -12.52
CA ALA A 283 -8.59 6.11 -13.12
C ALA A 283 -8.63 4.67 -12.59
N VAL A 284 -8.77 4.55 -11.28
CA VAL A 284 -8.93 3.28 -10.58
C VAL A 284 -10.13 2.51 -11.13
N VAL A 285 -11.31 3.12 -11.18
CA VAL A 285 -12.53 2.48 -11.68
C VAL A 285 -12.40 2.07 -13.16
N ILE A 286 -11.79 2.91 -14.00
CA ILE A 286 -11.55 2.59 -15.42
C ILE A 286 -10.64 1.38 -15.58
N SER A 287 -9.52 1.36 -14.87
CA SER A 287 -8.55 0.26 -14.92
C SER A 287 -9.17 -1.08 -14.53
N GLU A 288 -10.09 -1.08 -13.56
CA GLU A 288 -10.72 -2.29 -13.02
C GLU A 288 -11.88 -2.81 -13.82
N THR A 289 -12.83 -1.91 -14.02
CA THR A 289 -14.09 -2.33 -14.61
C THR A 289 -13.99 -2.46 -16.13
N LYS A 290 -12.91 -1.89 -16.74
CA LYS A 290 -12.76 -1.78 -18.19
C LYS A 290 -14.02 -1.22 -18.86
N LEU A 291 -14.81 -0.48 -18.07
CA LEU A 291 -16.10 0.07 -18.45
C LEU A 291 -17.11 -1.00 -18.95
N ASP A 292 -16.97 -2.26 -18.54
CA ASP A 292 -17.86 -3.36 -18.98
C ASP A 292 -19.32 -3.13 -18.58
N PHE A 293 -19.54 -2.37 -17.51
CA PHE A 293 -20.90 -1.96 -17.13
C PHE A 293 -21.58 -1.05 -18.18
N LEU A 294 -20.81 -0.25 -18.92
CA LEU A 294 -21.35 0.58 -20.01
C LEU A 294 -21.65 -0.25 -21.24
N LYS A 295 -20.86 -1.27 -21.56
CA LYS A 295 -21.09 -2.20 -22.66
C LYS A 295 -22.36 -3.01 -22.45
N LYS A 296 -22.54 -3.60 -21.26
CA LYS A 296 -23.77 -4.33 -20.89
C LYS A 296 -25.03 -3.47 -20.97
N LYS A 297 -24.94 -2.19 -20.53
CA LYS A 297 -26.08 -1.27 -20.61
C LYS A 297 -26.46 -0.94 -22.06
N LYS A 298 -25.47 -0.89 -22.97
CA LYS A 298 -25.71 -0.65 -24.40
C LYS A 298 -26.37 -1.84 -25.08
N GLU A 299 -25.88 -3.07 -24.80
CA GLU A 299 -26.50 -4.31 -25.28
C GLU A 299 -27.95 -4.47 -24.78
N THR A 300 -28.22 -4.15 -23.52
CA THR A 300 -29.59 -4.20 -22.95
C THR A 300 -30.51 -3.13 -23.57
N ALA A 301 -29.99 -1.94 -23.89
CA ALA A 301 -30.75 -0.88 -24.52
C ALA A 301 -31.05 -1.14 -25.99
N GLU A 302 -30.19 -1.88 -26.71
CA GLU A 302 -30.40 -2.30 -28.09
C GLU A 302 -31.44 -3.45 -28.17
N THR A 303 -31.37 -4.43 -27.26
CA THR A 303 -32.36 -5.53 -27.15
C THR A 303 -33.76 -5.08 -26.71
N THR A 304 -33.92 -3.90 -26.13
CA THR A 304 -35.21 -3.36 -25.71
C THR A 304 -35.85 -2.50 -26.81
N LYS A 305 -35.14 -2.25 -27.90
CA LYS A 305 -35.63 -1.47 -29.07
C LYS A 305 -36.03 -2.34 -30.28
N GLU A 306 -35.76 -3.65 -30.22
CA GLU A 306 -36.32 -4.67 -31.10
C GLU A 306 -37.57 -5.31 -30.45
#